data_51f1167aaaece238f0eb2440239ec858
#
_entry.id   51f1167aaaece238f0eb2440239ec858
#
_cell.length_a   1.000
_cell.length_b   1.000
_cell.length_c   1.000
_cell.angle_alpha   90.00
_cell.angle_beta   90.00
_cell.angle_gamma   90.00
#
_symmetry.space_group_name_H-M   'P 1'
#
loop_
_entity.id
_entity.type
_entity.pdbx_description
1 polymer ?
#
loop_
_entity_poly.entity_id
_entity_poly.type
_entity_poly.pdbx_seq_one_letter_code
_entity_poly.pdbx_strand_id
1 'polypeptide(L)'
;MRYQLFCDGASRSNPGDASIGISILLDGKEVHTISKKIGIATNNEAEYQALIDGLNYCVDNSIKEIEVFLDSNLVVEQVNENFKVKAANLKVLNSKVKDLIQEFNFIEINHIY
;
A
#
# COMPACT_ATOMS: atom_id res chain seq x y z
N MET A 1 18.65 -8.85 2.68
CA MET A 1 17.51 -9.63 2.19
C MET A 1 16.41 -8.70 1.71
N ARG A 2 15.83 -9.00 0.58
CA ARG A 2 14.78 -8.15 0.01
C ARG A 2 13.45 -8.88 0.01
N TYR A 3 12.46 -8.22 0.58
CA TYR A 3 11.09 -8.72 0.63
C TYR A 3 10.27 -8.12 -0.50
N GLN A 4 9.15 -8.75 -0.82
CA GLN A 4 8.16 -8.24 -1.76
C GLN A 4 6.83 -8.07 -1.02
N LEU A 5 6.18 -6.94 -1.25
CA LEU A 5 4.90 -6.61 -0.63
C LEU A 5 3.86 -6.40 -1.73
N PHE A 6 2.81 -7.20 -1.69
CA PHE A 6 1.68 -7.07 -2.61
C PHE A 6 0.49 -6.54 -1.83
N CYS A 7 -0.11 -5.47 -2.32
CA CYS A 7 -1.23 -4.80 -1.66
C CYS A 7 -2.40 -4.63 -2.63
N ASP A 8 -3.60 -4.89 -2.13
CA ASP A 8 -4.83 -4.69 -2.89
C ASP A 8 -5.92 -4.18 -1.96
N GLY A 9 -6.68 -3.20 -2.41
CA GLY A 9 -7.81 -2.65 -1.68
C GLY A 9 -8.98 -2.44 -2.63
N ALA A 10 -10.18 -2.68 -2.14
CA ALA A 10 -11.38 -2.54 -2.96
C ALA A 10 -12.57 -2.12 -2.12
N SER A 11 -13.48 -1.39 -2.75
CA SER A 11 -14.75 -1.00 -2.19
C SER A 11 -15.89 -1.55 -3.05
N ARG A 12 -17.01 -1.95 -2.41
CA ARG A 12 -18.19 -2.47 -3.13
C ARG A 12 -18.89 -1.38 -3.94
N SER A 13 -18.79 -0.15 -3.51
CA SER A 13 -19.25 1.03 -4.25
C SER A 13 -18.34 2.20 -3.85
N ASN A 14 -18.52 3.34 -4.47
CA ASN A 14 -17.54 4.41 -4.36
C ASN A 14 -18.18 5.69 -3.76
N PRO A 15 -18.33 5.77 -2.40
CA PRO A 15 -17.82 4.87 -1.37
C PRO A 15 -18.75 3.70 -1.05
N GLY A 16 -18.23 2.72 -0.32
CA GLY A 16 -18.98 1.56 0.13
C GLY A 16 -18.14 0.70 1.05
N ASP A 17 -18.66 -0.48 1.41
CA ASP A 17 -17.94 -1.44 2.23
C ASP A 17 -16.63 -1.82 1.55
N ALA A 18 -15.52 -1.61 2.26
CA ALA A 18 -14.18 -1.79 1.71
C ALA A 18 -13.39 -2.84 2.49
N SER A 19 -12.44 -3.45 1.80
CA SER A 19 -11.54 -4.42 2.40
C SER A 19 -10.16 -4.30 1.78
N ILE A 20 -9.16 -4.84 2.49
CA ILE A 20 -7.78 -4.85 2.02
C ILE A 20 -7.21 -6.26 2.11
N GLY A 21 -6.26 -6.54 1.22
CA GLY A 21 -5.49 -7.77 1.22
C GLY A 21 -4.02 -7.43 1.03
N ILE A 22 -3.16 -8.08 1.82
CA ILE A 22 -1.72 -7.86 1.81
C ILE A 22 -1.02 -9.20 1.86
N SER A 23 0.00 -9.36 1.02
CA SER A 23 0.85 -10.55 1.03
C SER A 23 2.30 -10.12 1.05
N ILE A 24 3.09 -10.71 1.94
CA ILE A 24 4.51 -10.43 2.06
C ILE A 24 5.28 -11.70 1.73
N LEU A 25 6.20 -11.57 0.77
CA LEU A 25 7.01 -12.69 0.30
C LEU A 25 8.49 -12.44 0.59
N LEU A 26 9.19 -13.51 0.89
CA LEU A 26 10.65 -13.53 0.99
C LEU A 26 11.15 -14.70 0.16
N ASP A 27 12.00 -14.39 -0.81
CA ASP A 27 12.54 -15.38 -1.75
C ASP A 27 11.44 -16.20 -2.44
N GLY A 28 10.36 -15.51 -2.84
CA GLY A 28 9.24 -16.12 -3.56
C GLY A 28 8.27 -16.90 -2.70
N LYS A 29 8.48 -16.96 -1.38
CA LYS A 29 7.58 -17.67 -0.46
C LYS A 29 6.81 -16.67 0.39
N GLU A 30 5.51 -16.87 0.50
CA GLU A 30 4.66 -16.04 1.34
C GLU A 30 4.98 -16.29 2.82
N VAL A 31 5.37 -15.23 3.52
CA VAL A 31 5.74 -15.31 4.95
C VAL A 31 4.71 -14.67 5.85
N HIS A 32 3.82 -13.83 5.30
CA HIS A 32 2.75 -13.21 6.09
C HIS A 32 1.64 -12.70 5.18
N THR A 33 0.39 -12.75 5.66
CA THR A 33 -0.76 -12.17 4.97
C THR A 33 -1.62 -11.38 5.93
N ILE A 34 -2.28 -10.35 5.41
CA ILE A 34 -3.29 -9.60 6.14
C ILE A 34 -4.51 -9.51 5.23
N SER A 35 -5.69 -9.80 5.80
CA SER A 35 -6.95 -9.65 5.09
C SER A 35 -7.97 -9.13 6.07
N LYS A 36 -8.56 -7.96 5.81
CA LYS A 36 -9.52 -7.39 6.74
C LYS A 36 -10.46 -6.39 6.08
N LYS A 37 -11.60 -6.21 6.73
CA LYS A 37 -12.55 -5.15 6.39
C LYS A 37 -12.09 -3.84 7.03
N ILE A 38 -12.26 -2.74 6.32
CA ILE A 38 -11.82 -1.42 6.80
C ILE A 38 -12.97 -0.42 6.93
N GLY A 39 -14.23 -0.88 6.83
CA GLY A 39 -15.39 -0.01 6.92
C GLY A 39 -15.73 0.64 5.59
N ILE A 40 -16.32 1.83 5.63
CA ILE A 40 -16.74 2.56 4.43
C ILE A 40 -15.58 3.36 3.88
N ALA A 41 -15.26 3.16 2.61
CA ALA A 41 -14.18 3.88 1.93
C ALA A 41 -14.40 3.87 0.42
N THR A 42 -13.68 4.75 -0.28
CA THR A 42 -13.61 4.70 -1.75
C THR A 42 -12.57 3.66 -2.17
N ASN A 43 -12.59 3.28 -3.44
CA ASN A 43 -11.56 2.37 -3.98
C ASN A 43 -10.16 2.92 -3.75
N ASN A 44 -9.95 4.21 -4.03
CA ASN A 44 -8.62 4.82 -3.87
C ASN A 44 -8.18 4.87 -2.41
N GLU A 45 -9.12 5.14 -1.49
CA GLU A 45 -8.81 5.09 -0.05
C GLU A 45 -8.44 3.68 0.38
N ALA A 46 -9.15 2.67 -0.10
CA ALA A 46 -8.87 1.27 0.23
C ALA A 46 -7.48 0.86 -0.28
N GLU A 47 -7.12 1.26 -1.50
CA GLU A 47 -5.81 0.98 -2.07
C GLU A 47 -4.69 1.62 -1.23
N TYR A 48 -4.85 2.88 -0.84
CA TYR A 48 -3.90 3.55 0.05
C TYR A 48 -3.82 2.85 1.41
N GLN A 49 -4.96 2.44 1.97
CA GLN A 49 -4.97 1.81 3.28
C GLN A 49 -4.24 0.46 3.26
N ALA A 50 -4.40 -0.31 2.18
CA ALA A 50 -3.65 -1.56 2.02
C ALA A 50 -2.14 -1.30 2.03
N LEU A 51 -1.70 -0.28 1.31
CA LEU A 51 -0.29 0.10 1.27
C LEU A 51 0.20 0.54 2.66
N ILE A 52 -0.56 1.40 3.33
CA ILE A 52 -0.21 1.88 4.68
C ILE A 52 -0.07 0.72 5.65
N ASP A 53 -1.04 -0.19 5.68
CA ASP A 53 -1.02 -1.33 6.60
C ASP A 53 0.14 -2.27 6.30
N GLY A 54 0.42 -2.49 5.00
CA GLY A 54 1.56 -3.32 4.59
C GLY A 54 2.89 -2.72 5.01
N LEU A 55 3.07 -1.41 4.80
CA LEU A 55 4.29 -0.71 5.19
C LEU A 55 4.45 -0.66 6.70
N ASN A 56 3.36 -0.45 7.45
CA ASN A 56 3.41 -0.48 8.92
C ASN A 56 3.88 -1.85 9.42
N TYR A 57 3.37 -2.93 8.84
CA TYR A 57 3.82 -4.27 9.21
C TYR A 57 5.31 -4.43 8.98
N CYS A 58 5.80 -3.97 7.84
CA CYS A 58 7.22 -4.04 7.50
C CYS A 58 8.08 -3.26 8.50
N VAL A 59 7.67 -2.03 8.83
CA VAL A 59 8.38 -1.20 9.81
C VAL A 59 8.40 -1.89 11.18
N ASP A 60 7.26 -2.40 11.62
CA ASP A 60 7.12 -3.06 12.93
C ASP A 60 7.96 -4.35 13.02
N ASN A 61 8.25 -4.97 11.90
CA ASN A 61 9.01 -6.22 11.85
C ASN A 61 10.45 -6.03 11.33
N SER A 62 10.91 -4.80 11.32
CA SER A 62 12.29 -4.44 10.93
C SER A 62 12.68 -4.90 9.52
N ILE A 63 11.72 -4.92 8.62
CA ILE A 63 11.95 -5.17 7.20
C ILE A 63 12.38 -3.84 6.58
N LYS A 64 13.63 -3.76 6.10
CA LYS A 64 14.23 -2.50 5.66
C LYS A 64 14.40 -2.38 4.15
N GLU A 65 14.30 -3.48 3.42
CA GLU A 65 14.44 -3.49 1.96
C GLU A 65 13.26 -4.21 1.36
N ILE A 66 12.51 -3.51 0.49
CA ILE A 66 11.25 -4.05 0.00
C ILE A 66 10.92 -3.53 -1.40
N GLU A 67 10.39 -4.43 -2.22
CA GLU A 67 9.74 -4.09 -3.48
C GLU A 67 8.24 -4.18 -3.27
N VAL A 68 7.53 -3.11 -3.56
CA VAL A 68 6.08 -3.03 -3.37
C VAL A 68 5.37 -3.10 -4.72
N PHE A 69 4.28 -3.87 -4.76
CA PHE A 69 3.48 -4.05 -5.97
C PHE A 69 2.02 -3.72 -5.68
N LEU A 70 1.47 -2.79 -6.44
CA LEU A 70 0.09 -2.32 -6.33
C LEU A 70 -0.63 -2.46 -7.66
N ASP A 71 -1.92 -2.80 -7.59
CA ASP A 71 -2.78 -2.86 -8.77
C ASP A 71 -3.26 -1.47 -9.19
N SER A 72 -3.30 -0.50 -8.30
CA SER A 72 -3.76 0.85 -8.60
C SER A 72 -2.66 1.69 -9.23
N ASN A 73 -2.79 1.99 -10.51
CA ASN A 73 -1.87 2.90 -11.20
C ASN A 73 -1.91 4.30 -10.58
N LEU A 74 -3.08 4.77 -10.18
CA LEU A 74 -3.21 6.11 -9.57
C LEU A 74 -2.36 6.22 -8.31
N VAL A 75 -2.48 5.25 -7.40
CA VAL A 75 -1.73 5.27 -6.13
C VAL A 75 -0.24 5.18 -6.39
N VAL A 76 0.19 4.28 -7.28
CA VAL A 76 1.61 4.14 -7.64
C VAL A 76 2.16 5.46 -8.15
N GLU A 77 1.48 6.10 -9.08
CA GLU A 77 1.95 7.34 -9.70
C GLU A 77 1.91 8.52 -8.72
N GLN A 78 0.93 8.56 -7.83
CA GLN A 78 0.87 9.60 -6.80
C GLN A 78 2.01 9.44 -5.78
N VAL A 79 2.29 8.22 -5.36
CA VAL A 79 3.37 7.94 -4.39
C VAL A 79 4.74 8.21 -5.02
N ASN A 80 4.90 7.87 -6.29
CA ASN A 80 6.14 8.13 -7.03
C ASN A 80 6.25 9.58 -7.54
N GLU A 81 5.26 10.43 -7.21
CA GLU A 81 5.26 11.87 -7.52
C GLU A 81 5.13 12.19 -9.01
N ASN A 82 4.62 11.26 -9.79
CA ASN A 82 4.34 11.49 -11.21
C ASN A 82 2.97 12.11 -11.44
N PHE A 83 2.02 11.90 -10.50
CA PHE A 83 0.69 12.51 -10.51
C PHE A 83 0.51 13.34 -9.25
N LYS A 84 -0.14 14.49 -9.38
CA LYS A 84 -0.51 15.31 -8.22
C LYS A 84 -1.64 14.67 -7.45
N VAL A 85 -1.61 14.82 -6.13
CA VAL A 85 -2.70 14.40 -5.25
C VAL A 85 -3.57 15.62 -5.01
N LYS A 86 -4.77 15.64 -5.59
CA LYS A 86 -5.68 16.80 -5.48
C LYS A 86 -6.73 16.61 -4.41
N ALA A 87 -7.26 15.40 -4.24
CA ALA A 87 -8.30 15.12 -3.26
C ALA A 87 -7.75 15.20 -1.84
N ALA A 88 -8.44 15.95 -0.97
CA ALA A 88 -7.98 16.17 0.40
C ALA A 88 -7.84 14.86 1.20
N ASN A 89 -8.76 13.91 1.03
CA ASN A 89 -8.68 12.62 1.71
C ASN A 89 -7.47 11.81 1.27
N LEU A 90 -7.09 11.88 0.00
CA LEU A 90 -5.93 11.17 -0.50
C LEU A 90 -4.62 11.86 -0.13
N LYS A 91 -4.63 13.18 0.04
CA LYS A 91 -3.43 13.90 0.51
C LYS A 91 -2.99 13.42 1.89
N VAL A 92 -3.95 13.20 2.79
CA VAL A 92 -3.65 12.69 4.13
C VAL A 92 -3.02 11.31 4.05
N LEU A 93 -3.61 10.42 3.26
CA LEU A 93 -3.11 9.06 3.10
C LEU A 93 -1.74 9.03 2.39
N ASN A 94 -1.57 9.85 1.36
CA ASN A 94 -0.31 9.97 0.65
C ASN A 94 0.81 10.46 1.59
N SER A 95 0.51 11.42 2.46
CA SER A 95 1.47 11.93 3.45
C SER A 95 1.91 10.82 4.41
N LYS A 96 0.99 9.98 4.86
CA LYS A 96 1.32 8.83 5.73
C LYS A 96 2.26 7.85 5.03
N VAL A 97 1.99 7.56 3.75
CA VAL A 97 2.85 6.68 2.95
C VAL A 97 4.25 7.27 2.83
N LYS A 98 4.36 8.57 2.54
CA LYS A 98 5.65 9.25 2.40
C LYS A 98 6.46 9.17 3.70
N ASP A 99 5.81 9.34 4.85
CA ASP A 99 6.49 9.22 6.14
C ASP A 99 7.00 7.79 6.36
N LEU A 100 6.19 6.79 6.04
CA LEU A 100 6.58 5.39 6.20
C LEU A 100 7.74 5.00 5.28
N ILE A 101 7.75 5.52 4.05
CA ILE A 101 8.82 5.24 3.08
C ILE A 101 10.19 5.62 3.64
N GLN A 102 10.26 6.65 4.45
CA GLN A 102 11.52 7.13 5.01
C GLN A 102 12.17 6.14 6.00
N GLU A 103 11.39 5.16 6.49
CA GLU A 103 11.89 4.15 7.43
C GLU A 103 12.65 3.01 6.72
N PHE A 104 12.69 3.01 5.39
CA PHE A 104 13.30 1.94 4.62
C PHE A 104 14.67 2.35 4.08
N ASN A 105 15.60 1.41 4.04
CA ASN A 105 16.90 1.58 3.38
C ASN A 105 16.75 1.48 1.86
N PHE A 106 15.84 0.63 1.42
CA PHE A 106 15.47 0.51 0.01
C PHE A 106 13.97 0.23 -0.09
N ILE A 107 13.29 1.01 -0.92
CA ILE A 107 11.88 0.77 -1.22
C ILE A 107 11.59 1.22 -2.65
N GLU A 108 10.84 0.39 -3.36
CA GLU A 108 10.45 0.63 -4.74
C GLU A 108 8.96 0.37 -4.86
N ILE A 109 8.21 1.31 -5.41
CA ILE A 109 6.76 1.19 -5.57
C ILE A 109 6.46 0.94 -7.04
N ASN A 110 5.89 -0.21 -7.34
CA ASN A 110 5.66 -0.69 -8.71
C ASN A 110 4.18 -0.95 -8.96
N HIS A 111 3.76 -0.73 -10.21
CA HIS A 111 2.43 -1.08 -10.68
C HIS A 111 2.45 -2.51 -11.26
N ILE A 112 1.43 -3.30 -10.93
CA ILE A 112 1.21 -4.62 -11.52
C ILE A 112 0.24 -4.47 -12.69
N TYR A 113 0.56 -5.09 -13.80
CA TYR A 113 -0.30 -5.08 -14.99
C TYR A 113 -1.10 -6.36 -15.13
#